data_e2f383e4cbe9d90541c94a89819fbd0f
#
_entry.id   e2f383e4cbe9d90541c94a89819fbd0f
#
_cell.length_a   1.000
_cell.length_b   1.000
_cell.length_c   1.000
_cell.angle_alpha   90.00
_cell.angle_beta   90.00
_cell.angle_gamma   90.00
#
_symmetry.space_group_name_H-M   'P 1'
#
loop_
_entity.id
_entity.type
_entity.pdbx_description
1 polymer ?
#
loop_
_entity_poly.entity_id
_entity_poly.type
_entity_poly.pdbx_seq_one_letter_code
_entity_poly.pdbx_strand_id
1 'polypeptide(L)' 'MYFTDRGLEELADRRGEDQVTLGWLAERLTEFIDLHPEAEAPVDRLASWLARLDDED' A
#
# COMPACT_ATOMS: atom_id res chain seq x y z
N MET A 1 -19.21 14.81 4.62
CA MET A 1 -17.87 14.66 4.54
C MET A 1 -17.47 13.79 3.41
N TYR A 2 -16.48 14.11 2.79
CA TYR A 2 -16.10 13.21 1.76
C TYR A 2 -14.61 13.03 1.80
N PHE A 3 -14.15 11.91 1.30
CA PHE A 3 -12.77 11.58 1.33
C PHE A 3 -12.16 11.85 0.01
N THR A 4 -10.93 12.25 0.03
CA THR A 4 -10.23 12.42 -1.21
C THR A 4 -9.25 11.28 -1.29
N ASP A 5 -9.08 10.70 -2.44
CA ASP A 5 -8.04 9.71 -2.65
C ASP A 5 -7.00 10.32 -3.54
N ARG A 6 -6.65 11.56 -3.27
CA ARG A 6 -5.64 12.22 -4.03
C ARG A 6 -4.35 11.46 -4.07
N GLY A 7 -3.92 10.89 -2.94
CA GLY A 7 -2.70 10.11 -2.93
C GLY A 7 -2.79 8.90 -3.83
N LEU A 8 -3.92 8.23 -3.80
CA LEU A 8 -4.11 7.07 -4.65
C LEU A 8 -4.16 7.47 -6.11
N GLU A 9 -4.80 8.60 -6.41
CA GLU A 9 -4.85 9.07 -7.78
C GLU A 9 -3.48 9.46 -8.27
N GLU A 10 -2.71 10.10 -7.42
CA GLU A 10 -1.36 10.50 -7.79
C GLU A 10 -0.50 9.27 -8.06
N LEU A 11 -0.63 8.27 -7.23
CA LEU A 11 0.12 7.05 -7.42
C LEU A 11 -0.22 6.41 -8.76
N ALA A 12 -1.51 6.34 -9.06
CA ALA A 12 -1.94 5.75 -10.32
C ALA A 12 -1.46 6.56 -11.51
N ASP A 13 -1.50 7.89 -11.39
CA ASP A 13 -1.06 8.74 -12.48
C ASP A 13 0.42 8.66 -12.73
N ARG A 14 1.20 8.61 -11.66
CA ARG A 14 2.63 8.66 -11.82
C ARG A 14 3.26 7.33 -12.02
N ARG A 15 2.70 6.31 -11.43
CA ARG A 15 3.33 5.00 -11.46
C ARG A 15 2.38 3.89 -11.85
N GLY A 16 1.29 4.23 -12.47
CA GLY A 16 0.28 3.22 -12.79
C GLY A 16 0.77 2.16 -13.73
N GLU A 17 1.81 2.45 -14.51
CA GLU A 17 2.32 1.46 -15.43
C GLU A 17 3.59 0.81 -14.97
N ASP A 18 4.08 1.17 -13.79
CA ASP A 18 5.26 0.56 -13.25
C ASP A 18 4.94 -0.83 -12.77
N GLN A 19 5.87 -1.73 -12.93
CA GLN A 19 5.71 -3.07 -12.42
C GLN A 19 6.77 -3.30 -11.38
N VAL A 20 6.32 -3.63 -10.17
CA VAL A 20 7.24 -3.84 -9.07
C VAL A 20 6.89 -5.15 -8.40
N THR A 21 7.82 -5.71 -7.66
CA THR A 21 7.52 -6.92 -6.93
C THR A 21 6.80 -6.55 -5.65
N LEU A 22 6.04 -7.50 -5.13
CA LEU A 22 5.40 -7.28 -3.85
C LEU A 22 6.42 -7.17 -2.73
N GLY A 23 7.58 -7.82 -2.91
CA GLY A 23 8.65 -7.65 -1.93
C GLY A 23 9.14 -6.22 -1.87
N TRP A 24 9.30 -5.60 -3.03
CA TRP A 24 9.68 -4.19 -3.08
C TRP A 24 8.64 -3.33 -2.35
N LEU A 25 7.38 -3.60 -2.63
CA LEU A 25 6.29 -2.84 -2.01
C LEU A 25 6.30 -3.04 -0.50
N ALA A 26 6.51 -4.28 -0.06
CA ALA A 26 6.54 -4.55 1.38
C ALA A 26 7.63 -3.74 2.06
N GLU A 27 8.78 -3.61 1.42
CA GLU A 27 9.85 -2.80 1.99
C GLU A 27 9.49 -1.34 2.03
N ARG A 28 8.80 -0.86 1.01
CA ARG A 28 8.38 0.55 1.02
C ARG A 28 7.35 0.80 2.12
N LEU A 29 6.47 -0.16 2.34
CA LEU A 29 5.49 -0.02 3.40
C LEU A 29 6.16 -0.02 4.77
N THR A 30 7.20 -0.84 4.92
CA THR A 30 7.95 -0.84 6.17
C THR A 30 8.62 0.52 6.42
N GLU A 31 9.18 1.11 5.37
CA GLU A 31 9.78 2.42 5.51
C GLU A 31 8.75 3.46 5.91
N PHE A 32 7.57 3.35 5.33
CA PHE A 32 6.53 4.30 5.66
C PHE A 32 6.14 4.20 7.12
N ILE A 33 6.02 2.97 7.63
CA ILE A 33 5.68 2.76 9.03
C ILE A 33 6.78 3.31 9.94
N ASP A 34 8.03 3.16 9.52
CA ASP A 34 9.13 3.71 10.32
C ASP A 34 9.01 5.23 10.44
N LEU A 35 8.55 5.88 9.40
CA LEU A 35 8.39 7.32 9.43
C LEU A 35 7.06 7.73 10.07
N HIS A 36 6.08 6.86 10.04
CA HIS A 36 4.75 7.15 10.55
C HIS A 36 4.26 5.98 11.37
N PRO A 37 4.75 5.83 12.59
CA PRO A 37 4.37 4.64 13.39
C PRO A 37 2.88 4.52 13.62
N GLU A 38 2.16 5.63 13.56
CA GLU A 38 0.71 5.56 13.76
C GLU A 38 0.03 4.80 12.63
N ALA A 39 0.71 4.56 11.51
CA ALA A 39 0.12 3.86 10.40
C ALA A 39 0.33 2.36 10.46
N GLU A 40 0.97 1.87 11.50
CA GLU A 40 1.32 0.46 11.54
C GLU A 40 0.13 -0.46 11.38
N ALA A 41 -0.93 -0.24 12.13
CA ALA A 41 -2.06 -1.15 12.09
C ALA A 41 -2.78 -1.13 10.74
N PRO A 42 -3.13 0.02 10.17
CA PRO A 42 -3.78 0.01 8.88
C PRO A 42 -2.89 -0.51 7.75
N VAL A 43 -1.60 -0.21 7.82
CA VAL A 43 -0.71 -0.70 6.77
C VAL A 43 -0.53 -2.21 6.89
N ASP A 44 -0.48 -2.72 8.11
CA ASP A 44 -0.37 -4.15 8.30
C ASP A 44 -1.61 -4.85 7.74
N ARG A 45 -2.77 -4.26 7.92
CA ARG A 45 -3.98 -4.82 7.36
C ARG A 45 -3.95 -4.82 5.84
N LEU A 46 -3.45 -3.74 5.27
CA LEU A 46 -3.32 -3.66 3.82
C LEU A 46 -2.38 -4.75 3.33
N ALA A 47 -1.27 -4.93 4.01
CA ALA A 47 -0.30 -5.93 3.60
C ALA A 47 -0.90 -7.33 3.66
N SER A 48 -1.65 -7.62 4.71
CA SER A 48 -2.29 -8.93 4.83
C SER A 48 -3.30 -9.13 3.71
N TRP A 49 -4.06 -8.11 3.42
CA TRP A 49 -5.05 -8.19 2.38
C TRP A 49 -4.39 -8.45 1.02
N LEU A 50 -3.29 -7.74 0.74
CA LEU A 50 -2.58 -7.94 -0.50
C LEU A 50 -2.01 -9.35 -0.58
N ALA A 51 -1.52 -9.86 0.53
CA ALA A 51 -0.92 -11.18 0.54
C ALA A 51 -1.94 -12.27 0.22
N ARG A 52 -3.21 -12.00 0.47
CA ARG A 52 -4.23 -13.00 0.25
C ARG A 52 -5.13 -12.73 -0.92
N LEU A 53 -4.77 -11.75 -1.72
CA LEU A 53 -5.64 -11.37 -2.82
C LEU A 53 -5.96 -12.53 -3.76
N ASP A 54 -4.99 -13.33 -4.07
CA ASP A 54 -5.19 -14.43 -4.98
C ASP A 54 -5.53 -15.72 -4.30
N ASP A 55 -5.71 -15.71 -3.01
CA ASP A 55 -5.95 -16.86 -2.26
C ASP A 55 -7.41 -17.04 -2.19
N GLU A 56 -8.02 -17.63 -3.09
CA GLU A 56 -9.35 -17.69 -3.13
C GLU A 56 -9.86 -18.66 -2.34
N ASP A 57 -10.55 -18.81 -1.72
CA ASP A 57 -11.04 -19.75 -0.98
C ASP A 57 -12.01 -19.95 -0.76
#